data_fbddfce7246df2c883c451c7eb9b9498
#
_entry.id   fbddfce7246df2c883c451c7eb9b9498
#
_cell.length_a   1.000
_cell.length_b   1.000
_cell.length_c   1.000
_cell.angle_alpha   90.00
_cell.angle_beta   90.00
_cell.angle_gamma   90.00
#
_symmetry.space_group_name_H-M   'P 1'
#
loop_
_entity.id
_entity.type
_entity.pdbx_description
1 polymer ?
#
loop_
_entity_poly.entity_id
_entity_poly.type
_entity_poly.pdbx_seq_one_letter_code
_entity_poly.pdbx_strand_id
1 'polypeptide(L)'
;MASTDTNTFVVKAYWTAILIIVASIGLGACTSPRKSPVDSSRFRVALLTPGPVSDAGWNATAFDGLQLIKDKLGAETAMVQTRSPADFEDGFRDFASRGFNLIFAHGYEYTDSAISVARDFPKVYFVVSSGSQSSRNVASLTFKFDQAAYAEGVLAGGVTKTGVVGAIGGIELPSIRLTFEGFKRGFLSVRPKGRLLVSYIGKFDDVGAAKEAALAQISQGADLIVHDADAAGLGVFQAAAQAHVLAFGAIRDQNDVVPGVVLASAITSTAQAFLRIATEVKNNQFHPAMLEFGMEDGMVKVVLNPKLESRIPEAAMARFLAAEREFAHRKD
;
A
#
# COMPACT_ATOMS: atom_id res chain seq x y z
N MET A 1 22.30 -96.89 -14.41
CA MET A 1 22.84 -95.80 -15.15
C MET A 1 22.39 -94.53 -14.49
N ALA A 2 23.27 -93.80 -13.90
CA ALA A 2 23.04 -92.62 -13.04
C ALA A 2 22.77 -91.38 -13.83
N SER A 3 21.80 -90.61 -13.38
CA SER A 3 21.73 -89.16 -13.70
C SER A 3 21.34 -88.46 -12.40
N THR A 4 22.29 -87.76 -11.92
CA THR A 4 22.37 -87.09 -10.62
C THR A 4 21.60 -85.79 -10.62
N ASP A 5 20.76 -85.61 -9.63
CA ASP A 5 20.08 -84.39 -9.21
C ASP A 5 21.09 -83.31 -8.75
N THR A 6 21.33 -82.32 -9.60
CA THR A 6 22.16 -81.16 -9.27
C THR A 6 21.31 -79.88 -9.10
N ASN A 7 19.99 -79.94 -9.17
CA ASN A 7 19.15 -78.74 -9.19
C ASN A 7 18.49 -78.37 -7.84
N THR A 8 18.63 -79.24 -6.81
CA THR A 8 17.95 -79.00 -5.55
C THR A 8 18.72 -78.18 -4.52
N PHE A 9 20.03 -78.08 -4.67
CA PHE A 9 20.88 -77.30 -3.76
C PHE A 9 20.99 -75.83 -4.09
N VAL A 10 20.84 -75.45 -5.36
CA VAL A 10 20.96 -74.04 -5.78
C VAL A 10 19.70 -73.23 -5.41
N VAL A 11 18.54 -73.83 -5.42
CA VAL A 11 17.25 -73.14 -5.10
C VAL A 11 17.12 -72.79 -3.62
N LYS A 12 17.68 -73.62 -2.70
CA LYS A 12 17.62 -73.36 -1.25
C LYS A 12 18.57 -72.29 -0.81
N ALA A 13 19.65 -72.01 -1.52
CA ALA A 13 20.60 -70.88 -1.22
C ALA A 13 20.06 -69.53 -1.60
N TYR A 14 19.21 -69.43 -2.63
CA TYR A 14 18.60 -68.17 -3.06
C TYR A 14 17.47 -67.70 -2.16
N TRP A 15 16.73 -68.59 -1.54
CA TRP A 15 15.61 -68.22 -0.65
C TRP A 15 16.07 -67.69 0.72
N THR A 16 17.20 -68.15 1.24
CA THR A 16 17.80 -67.63 2.47
C THR A 16 18.46 -66.27 2.28
N ALA A 17 19.01 -65.96 1.10
CA ALA A 17 19.56 -64.66 0.81
C ALA A 17 18.49 -63.56 0.59
N ILE A 18 17.33 -63.92 0.04
CA ILE A 18 16.22 -62.99 -0.19
C ILE A 18 15.50 -62.64 1.12
N LEU A 19 15.42 -63.57 2.09
CA LEU A 19 14.79 -63.30 3.40
C LEU A 19 15.63 -62.36 4.30
N ILE A 20 16.93 -62.28 4.13
CA ILE A 20 17.80 -61.36 4.87
C ILE A 20 17.78 -59.94 4.28
N ILE A 21 17.55 -59.80 2.96
CA ILE A 21 17.47 -58.48 2.31
C ILE A 21 16.12 -57.80 2.56
N VAL A 22 15.03 -58.51 2.75
CA VAL A 22 13.70 -57.95 3.04
C VAL A 22 13.58 -57.48 4.50
N ALA A 23 14.35 -58.03 5.43
CA ALA A 23 14.36 -57.63 6.84
C ALA A 23 15.17 -56.31 7.09
N SER A 24 15.98 -55.86 6.16
CA SER A 24 16.80 -54.62 6.31
C SER A 24 16.17 -53.35 5.74
N ILE A 25 15.02 -53.42 5.09
CA ILE A 25 14.31 -52.27 4.48
C ILE A 25 13.19 -51.73 5.39
N GLY A 26 12.93 -52.36 6.53
CA GLY A 26 11.79 -52.05 7.42
C GLY A 26 12.03 -50.99 8.51
N LEU A 27 13.20 -50.35 8.60
CA LEU A 27 13.51 -49.32 9.61
C LEU A 27 13.97 -47.99 8.99
N GLY A 28 13.43 -47.64 7.83
CA GLY A 28 13.41 -46.28 7.36
C GLY A 28 12.46 -45.50 8.26
N ALA A 29 12.97 -44.97 9.38
CA ALA A 29 12.23 -44.04 10.21
C ALA A 29 11.70 -42.92 9.33
N CYS A 30 10.37 -42.79 9.22
CA CYS A 30 9.71 -41.57 8.75
C CYS A 30 10.13 -40.44 9.69
N THR A 31 11.27 -39.83 9.45
CA THR A 31 11.59 -38.54 10.01
C THR A 31 10.69 -37.55 9.32
N SER A 32 9.48 -37.36 9.87
CA SER A 32 8.70 -36.15 9.57
C SER A 32 9.66 -34.94 9.68
N PRO A 33 9.65 -34.02 8.72
CA PRO A 33 10.49 -32.84 8.82
C PRO A 33 10.13 -32.16 10.13
N ARG A 34 11.05 -32.22 11.09
CA ARG A 34 10.91 -31.50 12.37
C ARG A 34 10.84 -30.04 11.98
N LYS A 35 9.65 -29.42 12.05
CA LYS A 35 9.53 -27.96 11.98
C LYS A 35 10.55 -27.41 12.96
N SER A 36 11.55 -26.71 12.45
CA SER A 36 12.53 -26.02 13.30
C SER A 36 11.76 -25.19 14.30
N PRO A 37 12.16 -25.17 15.58
CA PRO A 37 11.51 -24.31 16.57
C PRO A 37 11.51 -22.89 16.00
N VAL A 38 10.35 -22.26 15.97
CA VAL A 38 10.25 -20.84 15.62
C VAL A 38 11.11 -20.11 16.65
N ASP A 39 12.15 -19.43 16.20
CA ASP A 39 12.96 -18.58 17.07
C ASP A 39 12.07 -17.45 17.58
N SER A 40 11.54 -17.64 18.81
CA SER A 40 10.62 -16.70 19.44
C SER A 40 11.29 -15.36 19.84
N SER A 41 12.61 -15.24 19.66
CA SER A 41 13.36 -14.01 19.91
C SER A 41 13.30 -13.04 18.72
N ARG A 42 12.89 -13.48 17.54
CA ARG A 42 12.92 -12.69 16.32
C ARG A 42 11.66 -11.86 16.16
N PHE A 43 11.82 -10.56 16.00
CA PHE A 43 10.70 -9.68 15.66
C PHE A 43 10.19 -9.97 14.24
N ARG A 44 8.88 -10.22 14.09
CA ARG A 44 8.25 -10.69 12.86
C ARG A 44 7.11 -9.78 12.46
N VAL A 45 7.13 -9.29 11.22
CA VAL A 45 6.15 -8.34 10.68
C VAL A 45 5.56 -8.86 9.38
N ALA A 46 4.24 -8.85 9.27
CA ALA A 46 3.53 -9.25 8.06
C ALA A 46 2.76 -8.10 7.42
N LEU A 47 2.44 -8.25 6.13
CA LEU A 47 1.65 -7.31 5.36
C LEU A 47 0.60 -8.06 4.53
N LEU A 48 -0.66 -7.58 4.61
CA LEU A 48 -1.74 -7.93 3.70
C LEU A 48 -2.00 -6.74 2.77
N THR A 49 -2.16 -7.02 1.46
CA THR A 49 -2.51 -6.01 0.46
C THR A 49 -3.70 -6.47 -0.39
N PRO A 50 -4.63 -5.59 -0.80
CA PRO A 50 -5.76 -5.94 -1.64
C PRO A 50 -5.38 -6.10 -3.13
N GLY A 51 -4.21 -5.61 -3.50
CA GLY A 51 -3.69 -5.62 -4.86
C GLY A 51 -2.20 -5.94 -4.93
N PRO A 52 -1.65 -6.01 -6.15
CA PRO A 52 -0.24 -6.30 -6.37
C PRO A 52 0.63 -5.13 -5.92
N VAL A 53 1.78 -5.42 -5.33
CA VAL A 53 2.76 -4.39 -4.92
C VAL A 53 3.53 -3.75 -6.10
N SER A 54 3.21 -4.17 -7.32
CA SER A 54 3.72 -3.58 -8.56
C SER A 54 2.82 -2.46 -9.13
N ASP A 55 1.82 -2.01 -8.37
CA ASP A 55 0.87 -0.97 -8.79
C ASP A 55 1.49 0.43 -8.93
N ALA A 56 2.76 0.59 -8.55
CA ALA A 56 3.48 1.87 -8.54
C ALA A 56 2.78 2.98 -7.72
N GLY A 57 1.89 2.61 -6.81
CA GLY A 57 1.07 3.50 -6.00
C GLY A 57 0.85 2.97 -4.58
N TRP A 58 -0.42 2.78 -4.20
CA TRP A 58 -0.87 2.46 -2.84
C TRP A 58 -0.19 1.21 -2.25
N ASN A 59 -0.32 0.04 -2.90
CA ASN A 59 0.24 -1.21 -2.37
C ASN A 59 1.79 -1.22 -2.39
N ALA A 60 2.40 -0.57 -3.40
CA ALA A 60 3.84 -0.44 -3.47
C ALA A 60 4.40 0.33 -2.28
N THR A 61 3.73 1.41 -1.79
CA THR A 61 4.20 2.19 -0.63
C THR A 61 4.17 1.37 0.66
N ALA A 62 3.19 0.49 0.84
CA ALA A 62 3.12 -0.42 1.97
C ALA A 62 4.23 -1.47 1.93
N PHE A 63 4.53 -2.01 0.74
CA PHE A 63 5.62 -2.95 0.55
C PHE A 63 6.98 -2.30 0.82
N ASP A 64 7.20 -1.06 0.36
CA ASP A 64 8.39 -0.27 0.70
C ASP A 64 8.55 -0.14 2.22
N GLY A 65 7.43 0.05 2.95
CA GLY A 65 7.39 0.07 4.41
C GLY A 65 7.84 -1.25 5.04
N LEU A 66 7.35 -2.37 4.51
CA LEU A 66 7.73 -3.69 4.97
C LEU A 66 9.23 -3.95 4.74
N GLN A 67 9.78 -3.54 3.59
CA GLN A 67 11.21 -3.66 3.30
C GLN A 67 12.04 -2.77 4.23
N LEU A 68 11.60 -1.53 4.45
CA LEU A 68 12.28 -0.60 5.37
C LEU A 68 12.34 -1.15 6.80
N ILE A 69 11.26 -1.80 7.28
CA ILE A 69 11.21 -2.47 8.59
C ILE A 69 12.23 -3.62 8.63
N LYS A 70 12.29 -4.44 7.58
CA LYS A 70 13.27 -5.52 7.46
C LYS A 70 14.70 -4.98 7.59
N ASP A 71 15.03 -3.94 6.82
CA ASP A 71 16.37 -3.38 6.74
C ASP A 71 16.79 -2.65 8.03
N LYS A 72 15.87 -1.88 8.63
CA LYS A 72 16.18 -1.06 9.81
C LYS A 72 16.06 -1.80 11.14
N LEU A 73 15.14 -2.75 11.24
CA LEU A 73 14.87 -3.46 12.50
C LEU A 73 15.37 -4.90 12.51
N GLY A 74 15.86 -5.42 11.37
CA GLY A 74 16.27 -6.82 11.23
C GLY A 74 15.09 -7.79 11.37
N ALA A 75 13.87 -7.33 11.09
CA ALA A 75 12.67 -8.13 11.24
C ALA A 75 12.59 -9.25 10.18
N GLU A 76 12.03 -10.39 10.57
CA GLU A 76 11.56 -11.37 9.61
C GLU A 76 10.25 -10.83 9.00
N THR A 77 10.18 -10.75 7.67
CA THR A 77 9.01 -10.18 6.99
C THR A 77 8.35 -11.17 6.05
N ALA A 78 7.03 -11.09 5.94
CA ALA A 78 6.23 -11.84 4.99
C ALA A 78 5.07 -10.99 4.48
N MET A 79 4.54 -11.32 3.30
CA MET A 79 3.36 -10.67 2.77
C MET A 79 2.44 -11.66 2.05
N VAL A 80 1.17 -11.27 1.93
CA VAL A 80 0.18 -11.95 1.11
C VAL A 80 -0.74 -10.93 0.45
N GLN A 81 -1.02 -11.14 -0.83
CA GLN A 81 -2.10 -10.46 -1.52
C GLN A 81 -3.40 -11.22 -1.27
N THR A 82 -4.46 -10.51 -0.89
CA THR A 82 -5.78 -11.06 -0.58
C THR A 82 -6.85 -10.37 -1.44
N ARG A 83 -7.99 -11.02 -1.67
CA ARG A 83 -9.00 -10.54 -2.62
C ARG A 83 -10.43 -10.55 -2.08
N SER A 84 -10.67 -11.27 -1.00
CA SER A 84 -12.01 -11.45 -0.42
C SER A 84 -11.95 -11.38 1.10
N PRO A 85 -13.07 -11.10 1.78
CA PRO A 85 -13.14 -11.11 3.24
C PRO A 85 -12.67 -12.42 3.87
N ALA A 86 -12.92 -13.57 3.21
CA ALA A 86 -12.42 -14.87 3.68
C ALA A 86 -10.89 -14.93 3.61
N ASP A 87 -10.28 -14.46 2.50
CA ASP A 87 -8.82 -14.39 2.38
C ASP A 87 -8.21 -13.45 3.43
N PHE A 88 -8.94 -12.37 3.83
CA PHE A 88 -8.47 -11.43 4.85
C PHE A 88 -8.32 -12.12 6.20
N GLU A 89 -9.37 -12.82 6.66
CA GLU A 89 -9.35 -13.56 7.92
C GLU A 89 -8.30 -14.68 7.90
N ASP A 90 -8.22 -15.44 6.83
CA ASP A 90 -7.25 -16.53 6.67
C ASP A 90 -5.82 -15.97 6.71
N GLY A 91 -5.53 -14.87 6.04
CA GLY A 91 -4.23 -14.22 6.06
C GLY A 91 -3.83 -13.72 7.45
N PHE A 92 -4.75 -13.08 8.16
CA PHE A 92 -4.52 -12.65 9.54
C PHE A 92 -4.25 -13.85 10.47
N ARG A 93 -5.07 -14.90 10.39
CA ARG A 93 -4.95 -16.10 11.22
C ARG A 93 -3.66 -16.86 10.93
N ASP A 94 -3.29 -17.01 9.65
CA ASP A 94 -2.03 -17.66 9.27
C ASP A 94 -0.83 -16.96 9.91
N PHE A 95 -0.69 -15.66 9.69
CA PHE A 95 0.44 -14.91 10.25
C PHE A 95 0.44 -14.89 11.78
N ALA A 96 -0.72 -14.67 12.40
CA ALA A 96 -0.83 -14.64 13.85
C ALA A 96 -0.48 -16.01 14.48
N SER A 97 -0.96 -17.13 13.91
CA SER A 97 -0.65 -18.49 14.39
C SER A 97 0.80 -18.89 14.16
N ARG A 98 1.46 -18.32 13.16
CA ARG A 98 2.90 -18.50 12.91
C ARG A 98 3.78 -17.63 13.79
N GLY A 99 3.21 -16.84 14.71
CA GLY A 99 3.94 -16.05 15.69
C GLY A 99 4.48 -14.72 15.18
N PHE A 100 3.81 -14.10 14.20
CA PHE A 100 4.10 -12.72 13.82
C PHE A 100 3.65 -11.78 14.95
N ASN A 101 4.47 -10.75 15.24
CA ASN A 101 4.22 -9.81 16.33
C ASN A 101 3.33 -8.65 15.89
N LEU A 102 3.45 -8.27 14.61
CA LEU A 102 2.77 -7.15 14.00
C LEU A 102 2.31 -7.52 12.60
N ILE A 103 1.05 -7.24 12.30
CA ILE A 103 0.45 -7.49 10.99
C ILE A 103 -0.16 -6.18 10.49
N PHE A 104 0.39 -5.65 9.40
CA PHE A 104 -0.22 -4.55 8.66
C PHE A 104 -1.22 -5.10 7.65
N ALA A 105 -2.34 -4.42 7.49
CA ALA A 105 -3.30 -4.64 6.41
C ALA A 105 -3.58 -3.30 5.73
N HIS A 106 -3.32 -3.23 4.43
CA HIS A 106 -3.25 -1.95 3.72
C HIS A 106 -4.51 -1.69 2.90
N GLY A 107 -5.60 -1.32 3.59
CA GLY A 107 -6.90 -1.03 3.01
C GLY A 107 -7.99 -1.00 4.08
N TYR A 108 -8.98 -0.14 3.91
CA TYR A 108 -10.09 0.03 4.87
C TYR A 108 -10.94 -1.24 5.04
N GLU A 109 -11.02 -2.05 3.99
CA GLU A 109 -11.81 -3.29 3.89
C GLU A 109 -11.37 -4.36 4.88
N TYR A 110 -10.16 -4.28 5.40
CA TYR A 110 -9.64 -5.23 6.39
C TYR A 110 -10.15 -4.98 7.82
N THR A 111 -10.80 -3.85 8.09
CA THR A 111 -11.11 -3.40 9.45
C THR A 111 -11.87 -4.46 10.24
N ASP A 112 -12.99 -4.96 9.70
CA ASP A 112 -13.87 -5.89 10.42
C ASP A 112 -13.19 -7.24 10.65
N SER A 113 -12.46 -7.74 9.65
CA SER A 113 -11.69 -9.00 9.76
C SER A 113 -10.56 -8.87 10.79
N ALA A 114 -9.84 -7.73 10.81
CA ALA A 114 -8.81 -7.47 11.81
C ALA A 114 -9.39 -7.47 13.24
N ILE A 115 -10.50 -6.77 13.47
CA ILE A 115 -11.20 -6.72 14.78
C ILE A 115 -11.69 -8.11 15.20
N SER A 116 -12.21 -8.90 14.26
CA SER A 116 -12.67 -10.28 14.51
C SER A 116 -11.52 -11.17 14.96
N VAL A 117 -10.46 -11.24 14.15
CA VAL A 117 -9.33 -12.15 14.39
C VAL A 117 -8.48 -11.73 15.59
N ALA A 118 -8.33 -10.43 15.85
CA ALA A 118 -7.51 -9.92 16.94
C ALA A 118 -7.95 -10.40 18.33
N ARG A 119 -9.23 -10.76 18.50
CA ARG A 119 -9.77 -11.31 19.77
C ARG A 119 -9.13 -12.64 20.15
N ASP A 120 -8.80 -13.45 19.14
CA ASP A 120 -8.20 -14.79 19.31
C ASP A 120 -6.68 -14.71 19.53
N PHE A 121 -6.06 -13.58 19.14
CA PHE A 121 -4.60 -13.35 19.19
C PHE A 121 -4.20 -12.10 19.98
N PRO A 122 -4.46 -12.05 21.31
CA PRO A 122 -4.31 -10.83 22.12
C PRO A 122 -2.87 -10.32 22.28
N LYS A 123 -1.87 -11.11 21.84
CA LYS A 123 -0.44 -10.74 21.88
C LYS A 123 0.09 -10.24 20.52
N VAL A 124 -0.74 -10.28 19.47
CA VAL A 124 -0.38 -9.80 18.14
C VAL A 124 -1.01 -8.44 17.93
N TYR A 125 -0.27 -7.50 17.39
CA TYR A 125 -0.78 -6.21 16.99
C TYR A 125 -1.22 -6.23 15.53
N PHE A 126 -2.35 -5.61 15.25
CA PHE A 126 -2.91 -5.45 13.91
C PHE A 126 -3.01 -3.95 13.61
N VAL A 127 -2.56 -3.53 12.44
CA VAL A 127 -2.63 -2.14 12.00
C VAL A 127 -3.29 -2.08 10.62
N VAL A 128 -4.42 -1.40 10.53
CA VAL A 128 -5.20 -1.29 9.30
C VAL A 128 -5.05 0.12 8.74
N SER A 129 -4.46 0.25 7.54
CA SER A 129 -4.40 1.54 6.84
C SER A 129 -5.78 1.93 6.35
N SER A 130 -6.14 3.20 6.53
CA SER A 130 -7.48 3.74 6.26
C SER A 130 -8.60 3.03 7.04
N GLY A 131 -8.26 2.33 8.13
CA GLY A 131 -9.23 1.63 8.97
C GLY A 131 -10.17 2.61 9.67
N SER A 132 -11.33 2.11 10.10
CA SER A 132 -12.39 2.91 10.71
C SER A 132 -12.62 2.62 12.19
N GLN A 133 -11.91 1.65 12.76
CA GLN A 133 -12.08 1.22 14.14
C GLN A 133 -10.74 0.85 14.78
N SER A 134 -10.66 0.95 16.09
CA SER A 134 -9.55 0.44 16.90
C SER A 134 -10.06 -0.45 18.03
N SER A 135 -9.19 -1.30 18.57
CA SER A 135 -9.47 -2.14 19.72
C SER A 135 -8.22 -2.32 20.58
N ARG A 136 -8.26 -3.25 21.56
CA ARG A 136 -7.14 -3.49 22.48
C ARG A 136 -5.79 -3.72 21.79
N ASN A 137 -5.80 -4.40 20.63
CA ASN A 137 -4.61 -4.75 19.86
C ASN A 137 -4.77 -4.50 18.35
N VAL A 138 -5.78 -3.70 17.97
CA VAL A 138 -5.97 -3.22 16.60
C VAL A 138 -5.86 -1.70 16.59
N ALA A 139 -5.02 -1.15 15.73
CA ALA A 139 -4.97 0.27 15.43
C ALA A 139 -5.43 0.51 13.98
N SER A 140 -6.07 1.65 13.76
CA SER A 140 -6.29 2.18 12.41
C SER A 140 -5.31 3.31 12.15
N LEU A 141 -4.72 3.31 10.96
CA LEU A 141 -3.77 4.33 10.49
C LEU A 141 -4.40 5.12 9.35
N THR A 142 -4.54 6.42 9.51
CA THR A 142 -5.06 7.33 8.49
C THR A 142 -4.03 8.42 8.19
N PHE A 143 -3.89 8.79 6.91
CA PHE A 143 -3.15 9.96 6.49
C PHE A 143 -4.11 11.11 6.23
N LYS A 144 -3.84 12.29 6.80
CA LYS A 144 -4.58 13.54 6.52
C LYS A 144 -4.20 14.05 5.11
N PHE A 145 -4.46 13.22 4.10
CA PHE A 145 -4.05 13.47 2.72
C PHE A 145 -4.76 14.69 2.11
N ASP A 146 -5.93 15.04 2.64
CA ASP A 146 -6.66 16.26 2.29
C ASP A 146 -5.87 17.55 2.58
N GLN A 147 -4.89 17.53 3.49
CA GLN A 147 -3.99 18.67 3.74
C GLN A 147 -3.07 18.93 2.53
N ALA A 148 -2.43 17.87 1.99
CA ALA A 148 -1.60 17.98 0.78
C ALA A 148 -2.46 18.34 -0.43
N ALA A 149 -3.62 17.73 -0.56
CA ALA A 149 -4.58 18.04 -1.61
C ALA A 149 -5.04 19.52 -1.54
N TYR A 150 -5.23 20.06 -0.35
CA TYR A 150 -5.51 21.50 -0.18
C TYR A 150 -4.36 22.37 -0.72
N ALA A 151 -3.13 22.05 -0.37
CA ALA A 151 -1.96 22.78 -0.85
C ALA A 151 -1.82 22.71 -2.37
N GLU A 152 -2.05 21.53 -2.98
CA GLU A 152 -2.11 21.38 -4.45
C GLU A 152 -3.27 22.18 -5.05
N GLY A 153 -4.42 22.23 -4.39
CA GLY A 153 -5.55 23.06 -4.81
C GLY A 153 -5.21 24.54 -4.83
N VAL A 154 -4.51 25.04 -3.80
CA VAL A 154 -4.00 26.43 -3.75
C VAL A 154 -3.05 26.68 -4.93
N LEU A 155 -2.13 25.75 -5.19
CA LEU A 155 -1.20 25.82 -6.32
C LEU A 155 -1.95 25.85 -7.66
N ALA A 156 -2.92 24.94 -7.83
CA ALA A 156 -3.78 24.86 -9.02
C ALA A 156 -4.52 26.18 -9.29
N GLY A 157 -5.07 26.80 -8.24
CA GLY A 157 -5.75 28.10 -8.34
C GLY A 157 -4.86 29.21 -8.84
N GLY A 158 -3.57 29.18 -8.50
CA GLY A 158 -2.57 30.15 -8.94
C GLY A 158 -2.03 29.91 -10.35
N VAL A 159 -2.04 28.64 -10.81
CA VAL A 159 -1.43 28.23 -12.10
C VAL A 159 -2.47 28.15 -13.24
N THR A 160 -3.71 27.73 -12.95
CA THR A 160 -4.75 27.60 -13.98
C THR A 160 -5.00 28.92 -14.74
N LYS A 161 -5.15 28.83 -16.05
CA LYS A 161 -5.50 29.95 -16.93
C LYS A 161 -7.01 30.00 -17.20
N THR A 162 -7.66 28.85 -17.28
CA THR A 162 -9.10 28.74 -17.59
C THR A 162 -9.98 28.88 -16.35
N GLY A 163 -9.43 28.60 -15.15
CA GLY A 163 -10.20 28.48 -13.93
C GLY A 163 -11.02 27.20 -13.85
N VAL A 164 -10.75 26.21 -14.72
CA VAL A 164 -11.37 24.89 -14.70
C VAL A 164 -10.29 23.86 -14.45
N VAL A 165 -10.51 23.02 -13.43
CA VAL A 165 -9.58 21.96 -13.04
C VAL A 165 -10.35 20.63 -13.01
N GLY A 166 -9.73 19.56 -13.47
CA GLY A 166 -10.27 18.22 -13.43
C GLY A 166 -9.78 17.43 -12.22
N ALA A 167 -10.59 16.48 -11.75
CA ALA A 167 -10.23 15.54 -10.70
C ALA A 167 -10.75 14.14 -11.08
N ILE A 168 -9.84 13.16 -11.13
CA ILE A 168 -10.14 11.78 -11.49
C ILE A 168 -9.85 10.87 -10.30
N GLY A 169 -10.89 10.26 -9.73
CA GLY A 169 -10.78 9.24 -8.68
C GLY A 169 -10.91 7.83 -9.25
N GLY A 170 -10.30 6.87 -8.57
CA GLY A 170 -10.51 5.46 -8.84
C GLY A 170 -11.94 5.05 -8.43
N ILE A 171 -12.09 4.40 -7.30
CA ILE A 171 -13.40 4.09 -6.69
C ILE A 171 -13.81 5.25 -5.77
N GLU A 172 -15.09 5.56 -5.70
CA GLU A 172 -15.61 6.60 -4.81
C GLU A 172 -15.59 6.13 -3.34
N LEU A 173 -14.42 6.26 -2.72
CA LEU A 173 -14.24 5.99 -1.29
C LEU A 173 -14.34 7.29 -0.46
N PRO A 174 -14.71 7.20 0.83
CA PRO A 174 -14.73 8.36 1.72
C PRO A 174 -13.38 9.11 1.76
N SER A 175 -12.25 8.41 1.78
CA SER A 175 -10.91 9.00 1.76
C SER A 175 -10.66 9.81 0.50
N ILE A 176 -11.02 9.28 -0.68
CA ILE A 176 -10.83 9.96 -1.97
C ILE A 176 -11.75 11.18 -2.09
N ARG A 177 -12.97 11.09 -1.57
CA ARG A 177 -13.84 12.28 -1.49
C ARG A 177 -13.23 13.37 -0.62
N LEU A 178 -12.68 13.02 0.54
CA LEU A 178 -11.99 13.98 1.42
C LEU A 178 -10.79 14.63 0.72
N THR A 179 -10.00 13.85 -0.05
CA THR A 179 -8.91 14.35 -0.88
C THR A 179 -9.42 15.44 -1.83
N PHE A 180 -10.47 15.15 -2.62
CA PHE A 180 -11.00 16.13 -3.58
C PHE A 180 -11.73 17.30 -2.92
N GLU A 181 -12.33 17.13 -1.75
CA GLU A 181 -12.87 18.24 -0.95
C GLU A 181 -11.75 19.16 -0.43
N GLY A 182 -10.64 18.57 0.05
CA GLY A 182 -9.43 19.32 0.42
C GLY A 182 -8.90 20.14 -0.75
N PHE A 183 -8.68 19.49 -1.90
CA PHE A 183 -8.25 20.14 -3.13
C PHE A 183 -9.20 21.25 -3.55
N LYS A 184 -10.51 21.03 -3.54
CA LYS A 184 -11.53 22.01 -3.88
C LYS A 184 -11.47 23.23 -2.96
N ARG A 185 -11.35 23.03 -1.64
CA ARG A 185 -11.22 24.13 -0.68
C ARG A 185 -10.00 24.99 -0.99
N GLY A 186 -8.83 24.36 -1.22
CA GLY A 186 -7.60 25.06 -1.58
C GLY A 186 -7.73 25.80 -2.91
N PHE A 187 -8.28 25.17 -3.93
CA PHE A 187 -8.49 25.75 -5.25
C PHE A 187 -9.41 26.99 -5.19
N LEU A 188 -10.57 26.85 -4.53
CA LEU A 188 -11.54 27.95 -4.43
C LEU A 188 -11.09 29.09 -3.51
N SER A 189 -10.15 28.87 -2.59
CA SER A 189 -9.54 29.94 -1.79
C SER A 189 -8.77 30.95 -2.65
N VAL A 190 -8.23 30.48 -3.79
CA VAL A 190 -7.49 31.29 -4.76
C VAL A 190 -8.36 31.71 -5.95
N ARG A 191 -9.25 30.83 -6.39
CA ARG A 191 -10.16 31.03 -7.54
C ARG A 191 -11.62 30.84 -7.11
N PRO A 192 -12.26 31.81 -6.42
CA PRO A 192 -13.62 31.64 -5.88
C PRO A 192 -14.70 31.32 -6.93
N LYS A 193 -14.46 31.68 -8.20
CA LYS A 193 -15.36 31.37 -9.33
C LYS A 193 -14.85 30.18 -10.17
N GLY A 194 -13.82 29.47 -9.70
CA GLY A 194 -13.26 28.30 -10.38
C GLY A 194 -14.23 27.12 -10.36
N ARG A 195 -14.02 26.19 -11.28
CA ARG A 195 -14.82 24.97 -11.41
C ARG A 195 -13.91 23.75 -11.25
N LEU A 196 -14.26 22.88 -10.32
CA LEU A 196 -13.67 21.55 -10.20
C LEU A 196 -14.63 20.52 -10.82
N LEU A 197 -14.15 19.78 -11.83
CA LEU A 197 -14.86 18.68 -12.46
C LEU A 197 -14.40 17.39 -11.82
N VAL A 198 -15.31 16.62 -11.22
CA VAL A 198 -14.95 15.36 -10.53
C VAL A 198 -15.57 14.19 -11.26
N SER A 199 -14.78 13.14 -11.47
CA SER A 199 -15.24 11.85 -12.03
C SER A 199 -14.58 10.69 -11.30
N TYR A 200 -15.31 9.61 -11.11
CA TYR A 200 -14.81 8.35 -10.57
C TYR A 200 -14.93 7.28 -11.64
N ILE A 201 -13.86 6.49 -11.86
CA ILE A 201 -13.80 5.49 -12.95
C ILE A 201 -14.20 4.08 -12.50
N GLY A 202 -14.44 3.88 -11.19
CA GLY A 202 -14.90 2.62 -10.62
C GLY A 202 -13.81 1.57 -10.40
N LYS A 203 -12.55 1.86 -10.73
CA LYS A 203 -11.39 0.97 -10.59
C LYS A 203 -10.11 1.75 -10.32
N PHE A 204 -9.06 1.08 -9.81
CA PHE A 204 -7.75 1.68 -9.57
C PHE A 204 -6.69 1.28 -10.62
N ASP A 205 -7.03 0.42 -11.58
CA ASP A 205 -6.10 -0.17 -12.55
C ASP A 205 -6.51 0.08 -14.03
N ASP A 206 -7.62 0.74 -14.27
CA ASP A 206 -8.13 1.01 -15.61
C ASP A 206 -7.56 2.31 -16.20
N VAL A 207 -6.34 2.21 -16.76
CA VAL A 207 -5.63 3.33 -17.40
C VAL A 207 -6.43 3.94 -18.55
N GLY A 208 -7.16 3.11 -19.32
CA GLY A 208 -7.98 3.56 -20.45
C GLY A 208 -9.14 4.44 -19.98
N ALA A 209 -9.92 3.96 -19.00
CA ALA A 209 -11.03 4.72 -18.45
C ALA A 209 -10.57 6.05 -17.81
N ALA A 210 -9.43 6.05 -17.10
CA ALA A 210 -8.86 7.26 -16.53
C ALA A 210 -8.45 8.28 -17.62
N LYS A 211 -7.85 7.80 -18.73
CA LYS A 211 -7.48 8.64 -19.86
C LYS A 211 -8.71 9.27 -20.53
N GLU A 212 -9.74 8.48 -20.77
CA GLU A 212 -10.99 8.97 -21.37
C GLU A 212 -11.68 10.01 -20.49
N ALA A 213 -11.78 9.75 -19.17
CA ALA A 213 -12.36 10.67 -18.23
C ALA A 213 -11.57 12.00 -18.17
N ALA A 214 -10.24 11.94 -18.18
CA ALA A 214 -9.39 13.12 -18.19
C ALA A 214 -9.56 13.93 -19.48
N LEU A 215 -9.57 13.28 -20.67
CA LEU A 215 -9.83 13.94 -21.94
C LEU A 215 -11.21 14.59 -21.99
N ALA A 216 -12.23 13.96 -21.42
CA ALA A 216 -13.58 14.53 -21.32
C ALA A 216 -13.59 15.80 -20.44
N GLN A 217 -12.84 15.84 -19.33
CA GLN A 217 -12.72 17.04 -18.49
C GLN A 217 -11.90 18.13 -19.17
N ILE A 218 -10.85 17.77 -19.90
CA ILE A 218 -10.05 18.71 -20.69
C ILE A 218 -10.91 19.36 -21.80
N SER A 219 -11.76 18.57 -22.47
CA SER A 219 -12.68 19.11 -23.48
C SER A 219 -13.69 20.12 -22.90
N GLN A 220 -13.96 20.07 -21.59
CA GLN A 220 -14.79 21.01 -20.85
C GLN A 220 -14.01 22.21 -20.32
N GLY A 221 -12.73 22.34 -20.69
CA GLY A 221 -11.86 23.48 -20.40
C GLY A 221 -10.90 23.26 -19.25
N ALA A 222 -10.77 22.06 -18.68
CA ALA A 222 -9.77 21.80 -17.65
C ALA A 222 -8.36 21.93 -18.25
N ASP A 223 -7.51 22.75 -17.64
CA ASP A 223 -6.10 22.96 -18.01
C ASP A 223 -5.11 22.42 -16.95
N LEU A 224 -5.65 21.82 -15.91
CA LEU A 224 -4.97 21.08 -14.87
C LEU A 224 -5.83 19.87 -14.45
N ILE A 225 -5.21 18.71 -14.20
CA ILE A 225 -5.91 17.53 -13.72
C ILE A 225 -5.20 16.97 -12.49
N VAL A 226 -5.93 16.78 -11.39
CA VAL A 226 -5.47 15.98 -10.23
C VAL A 226 -6.06 14.59 -10.31
N HIS A 227 -5.35 13.58 -9.82
CA HIS A 227 -5.92 12.25 -9.67
C HIS A 227 -5.72 11.69 -8.26
N ASP A 228 -6.60 10.74 -7.90
CA ASP A 228 -6.45 9.80 -6.79
C ASP A 228 -7.01 8.45 -7.28
N ALA A 229 -6.28 7.84 -8.23
CA ALA A 229 -6.73 6.69 -9.02
C ALA A 229 -5.65 5.59 -9.13
N ASP A 230 -4.63 5.66 -8.30
CA ASP A 230 -3.54 4.69 -8.21
C ASP A 230 -2.89 4.40 -9.59
N ALA A 231 -2.75 3.13 -10.00
CA ALA A 231 -2.15 2.76 -11.28
C ALA A 231 -2.90 3.36 -12.50
N ALA A 232 -4.21 3.54 -12.40
CA ALA A 232 -5.00 4.19 -13.46
C ALA A 232 -4.60 5.66 -13.69
N GLY A 233 -3.96 6.32 -12.71
CA GLY A 233 -3.44 7.69 -12.82
C GLY A 233 -2.49 7.91 -14.00
N LEU A 234 -1.82 6.85 -14.49
CA LEU A 234 -1.01 6.92 -15.71
C LEU A 234 -1.84 7.38 -16.91
N GLY A 235 -3.12 6.99 -16.99
CA GLY A 235 -4.04 7.43 -18.04
C GLY A 235 -4.30 8.94 -17.98
N VAL A 236 -4.40 9.50 -16.77
CA VAL A 236 -4.54 10.95 -16.56
C VAL A 236 -3.31 11.68 -17.11
N PHE A 237 -2.12 11.20 -16.80
CA PHE A 237 -0.88 11.81 -17.31
C PHE A 237 -0.73 11.71 -18.83
N GLN A 238 -1.16 10.58 -19.41
CA GLN A 238 -1.18 10.42 -20.87
C GLN A 238 -2.16 11.40 -21.54
N ALA A 239 -3.35 11.61 -20.96
CA ALA A 239 -4.31 12.58 -21.45
C ALA A 239 -3.77 14.02 -21.32
N ALA A 240 -3.18 14.35 -20.20
CA ALA A 240 -2.57 15.66 -19.96
C ALA A 240 -1.42 15.95 -20.94
N ALA A 241 -0.55 14.95 -21.19
CA ALA A 241 0.53 15.06 -22.18
C ALA A 241 -0.03 15.28 -23.60
N GLN A 242 -1.03 14.51 -23.99
CA GLN A 242 -1.68 14.62 -25.30
C GLN A 242 -2.32 15.98 -25.53
N ALA A 243 -2.89 16.57 -24.49
CA ALA A 243 -3.57 17.86 -24.55
C ALA A 243 -2.67 19.06 -24.18
N HIS A 244 -1.40 18.81 -23.84
CA HIS A 244 -0.46 19.84 -23.40
C HIS A 244 -0.91 20.64 -22.16
N VAL A 245 -1.65 19.97 -21.25
CA VAL A 245 -2.05 20.50 -19.95
C VAL A 245 -1.19 19.92 -18.82
N LEU A 246 -1.30 20.47 -17.61
CA LEU A 246 -0.55 19.96 -16.46
C LEU A 246 -1.38 18.98 -15.62
N ALA A 247 -0.67 18.19 -14.83
CA ALA A 247 -1.30 17.26 -13.88
C ALA A 247 -0.62 17.33 -12.50
N PHE A 248 -1.31 16.80 -11.50
CA PHE A 248 -0.78 16.52 -10.17
C PHE A 248 -0.74 15.03 -9.92
N GLY A 249 0.34 14.58 -9.27
CA GLY A 249 0.53 13.20 -8.84
C GLY A 249 -0.04 12.95 -7.44
N ALA A 250 -0.28 11.68 -7.11
CA ALA A 250 -0.85 11.28 -5.83
C ALA A 250 -0.13 10.07 -5.20
N ILE A 251 -0.11 10.00 -3.88
CA ILE A 251 0.38 8.91 -3.05
C ILE A 251 1.91 8.76 -3.07
N ARG A 252 2.54 8.84 -4.24
CA ARG A 252 4.01 8.79 -4.44
C ARG A 252 4.49 9.97 -5.27
N ASP A 253 5.79 10.20 -5.25
CA ASP A 253 6.41 11.15 -6.19
C ASP A 253 6.31 10.59 -7.62
N GLN A 254 5.47 11.23 -8.42
CA GLN A 254 5.19 10.89 -9.82
C GLN A 254 5.69 11.96 -10.80
N ASN A 255 6.51 12.89 -10.32
CA ASN A 255 6.97 14.05 -11.06
C ASN A 255 7.67 13.71 -12.38
N ASP A 256 8.34 12.56 -12.45
CA ASP A 256 9.09 12.10 -13.62
C ASP A 256 8.39 10.99 -14.43
N VAL A 257 7.18 10.57 -14.04
CA VAL A 257 6.45 9.47 -14.73
C VAL A 257 6.14 9.83 -16.18
N VAL A 258 5.72 11.08 -16.42
CA VAL A 258 5.58 11.63 -17.78
C VAL A 258 6.27 13.00 -17.83
N PRO A 259 7.41 13.09 -18.53
CA PRO A 259 8.21 14.32 -18.54
C PRO A 259 7.41 15.55 -18.98
N GLY A 260 7.51 16.63 -18.21
CA GLY A 260 6.90 17.92 -18.53
C GLY A 260 5.40 18.05 -18.21
N VAL A 261 4.80 17.05 -17.57
CA VAL A 261 3.35 16.98 -17.29
C VAL A 261 3.05 17.21 -15.82
N VAL A 262 3.69 16.47 -14.92
CA VAL A 262 3.35 16.49 -13.49
C VAL A 262 4.03 17.67 -12.82
N LEU A 263 3.23 18.63 -12.33
CA LEU A 263 3.71 19.87 -11.72
C LEU A 263 4.18 19.67 -10.28
N ALA A 264 3.46 18.83 -9.55
CA ALA A 264 3.76 18.43 -8.18
C ALA A 264 3.07 17.10 -7.87
N SER A 265 3.50 16.44 -6.80
CA SER A 265 2.89 15.20 -6.30
C SER A 265 2.61 15.32 -4.81
N ALA A 266 1.35 15.12 -4.41
CA ALA A 266 0.98 14.90 -3.02
C ALA A 266 1.38 13.48 -2.62
N ILE A 267 2.17 13.33 -1.56
CA ILE A 267 2.70 12.03 -1.17
C ILE A 267 2.40 11.68 0.28
N THR A 268 2.27 10.39 0.56
CA THR A 268 2.26 9.82 1.90
C THR A 268 3.60 9.16 2.21
N SER A 269 4.10 9.33 3.41
CA SER A 269 5.31 8.67 3.90
C SER A 269 4.95 7.33 4.57
N THR A 270 4.19 6.48 3.88
CA THR A 270 3.68 5.20 4.39
C THR A 270 4.80 4.32 4.97
N ALA A 271 5.93 4.24 4.28
CA ALA A 271 7.07 3.47 4.73
C ALA A 271 7.63 3.96 6.09
N GLN A 272 7.67 5.28 6.30
CA GLN A 272 8.14 5.86 7.56
C GLN A 272 7.12 5.66 8.68
N ALA A 273 5.82 5.79 8.38
CA ALA A 273 4.75 5.52 9.34
C ALA A 273 4.77 4.06 9.81
N PHE A 274 4.93 3.11 8.88
CA PHE A 274 5.05 1.69 9.21
C PHE A 274 6.30 1.41 10.05
N LEU A 275 7.46 2.00 9.69
CA LEU A 275 8.68 1.85 10.47
C LEU A 275 8.52 2.41 11.90
N ARG A 276 7.89 3.58 12.06
CA ARG A 276 7.61 4.18 13.37
C ARG A 276 6.77 3.22 14.22
N ILE A 277 5.65 2.76 13.72
CA ILE A 277 4.75 1.82 14.41
C ILE A 277 5.48 0.51 14.76
N ALA A 278 6.21 -0.07 13.81
CA ALA A 278 6.97 -1.31 14.04
C ALA A 278 8.07 -1.13 15.10
N THR A 279 8.69 0.04 15.15
CA THR A 279 9.68 0.38 16.19
C THR A 279 9.03 0.46 17.57
N GLU A 280 7.88 1.11 17.68
CA GLU A 280 7.11 1.21 18.93
C GLU A 280 6.65 -0.18 19.42
N VAL A 281 6.16 -1.05 18.49
CA VAL A 281 5.80 -2.44 18.82
C VAL A 281 7.00 -3.23 19.31
N LYS A 282 8.13 -3.15 18.61
CA LYS A 282 9.38 -3.85 18.98
C LYS A 282 9.88 -3.43 20.37
N ASN A 283 9.67 -2.18 20.73
CA ASN A 283 10.10 -1.60 22.01
C ASN A 283 9.04 -1.72 23.12
N ASN A 284 7.90 -2.40 22.86
CA ASN A 284 6.74 -2.49 23.78
C ASN A 284 6.19 -1.11 24.20
N GLN A 285 6.22 -0.14 23.29
CA GLN A 285 5.74 1.25 23.49
C GLN A 285 4.50 1.55 22.67
N PHE A 286 4.04 0.61 21.85
CA PHE A 286 2.90 0.81 20.96
C PHE A 286 1.58 0.76 21.73
N HIS A 287 0.75 1.77 21.50
CA HIS A 287 -0.59 1.87 22.05
C HIS A 287 -1.61 1.92 20.89
N PRO A 288 -2.37 0.84 20.66
CA PRO A 288 -3.36 0.81 19.59
C PRO A 288 -4.42 1.91 19.76
N ALA A 289 -4.64 2.68 18.70
CA ALA A 289 -5.59 3.79 18.65
C ALA A 289 -6.01 4.06 17.19
N MET A 290 -6.85 5.06 17.01
CA MET A 290 -7.02 5.74 15.73
C MET A 290 -5.82 6.67 15.56
N LEU A 291 -4.88 6.29 14.68
CA LEU A 291 -3.64 7.03 14.41
C LEU A 291 -3.85 7.90 13.18
N GLU A 292 -3.66 9.19 13.32
CA GLU A 292 -3.73 10.13 12.20
C GLU A 292 -2.38 10.79 12.00
N PHE A 293 -1.86 10.73 10.78
CA PHE A 293 -0.60 11.35 10.39
C PHE A 293 -0.84 12.38 9.29
N GLY A 294 -0.30 13.56 9.48
CA GLY A 294 -0.46 14.69 8.56
C GLY A 294 0.85 15.35 8.14
N MET A 295 0.73 16.58 7.69
CA MET A 295 1.89 17.43 7.35
C MET A 295 2.66 17.84 8.62
N GLU A 296 1.97 17.98 9.74
CA GLU A 296 2.54 18.26 11.07
C GLU A 296 3.51 17.17 11.56
N ASP A 297 3.30 15.93 11.12
CA ASP A 297 4.18 14.79 11.42
C ASP A 297 5.26 14.58 10.34
N GLY A 298 5.20 15.32 9.24
CA GLY A 298 6.03 15.08 8.06
C GLY A 298 5.67 13.81 7.29
N MET A 299 4.51 13.20 7.59
CA MET A 299 4.05 11.96 6.96
C MET A 299 3.19 12.20 5.72
N VAL A 300 2.75 13.43 5.50
CA VAL A 300 2.08 13.91 4.29
C VAL A 300 2.79 15.16 3.82
N LYS A 301 3.03 15.31 2.53
CA LYS A 301 3.66 16.50 1.95
C LYS A 301 3.38 16.62 0.46
N VAL A 302 3.68 17.78 -0.12
CA VAL A 302 3.70 17.99 -1.57
C VAL A 302 5.14 18.09 -2.03
N VAL A 303 5.49 17.39 -3.11
CA VAL A 303 6.80 17.45 -3.76
C VAL A 303 6.63 18.17 -5.09
N LEU A 304 7.17 19.38 -5.19
CA LEU A 304 7.18 20.14 -6.43
C LEU A 304 8.09 19.48 -7.47
N ASN A 305 7.74 19.56 -8.74
CA ASN A 305 8.62 19.13 -9.81
C ASN A 305 9.64 20.22 -10.13
N PRO A 306 10.93 20.06 -9.81
CA PRO A 306 11.93 21.09 -10.02
C PRO A 306 12.12 21.46 -11.50
N LYS A 307 11.77 20.56 -12.42
CA LYS A 307 11.83 20.81 -13.87
C LYS A 307 10.70 21.72 -14.37
N LEU A 308 9.64 21.89 -13.59
CA LEU A 308 8.46 22.69 -13.94
C LEU A 308 8.22 23.86 -12.98
N GLU A 309 9.06 24.05 -11.98
CA GLU A 309 8.91 25.10 -10.97
C GLU A 309 8.85 26.51 -11.61
N SER A 310 9.62 26.75 -12.69
CA SER A 310 9.57 27.99 -13.45
C SER A 310 8.21 28.29 -14.12
N ARG A 311 7.31 27.31 -14.20
CA ARG A 311 5.94 27.47 -14.68
C ARG A 311 4.98 27.97 -13.59
N ILE A 312 5.42 28.01 -12.34
CA ILE A 312 4.62 28.44 -11.19
C ILE A 312 4.84 29.94 -11.01
N PRO A 313 3.81 30.79 -11.13
CA PRO A 313 3.93 32.21 -10.81
C PRO A 313 4.38 32.44 -9.37
N GLU A 314 5.23 33.42 -9.12
CA GLU A 314 5.77 33.71 -7.78
C GLU A 314 4.66 33.88 -6.72
N ALA A 315 3.58 34.57 -7.06
CA ALA A 315 2.43 34.72 -6.15
C ALA A 315 1.71 33.40 -5.86
N ALA A 316 1.70 32.45 -6.80
CA ALA A 316 1.14 31.12 -6.58
C ALA A 316 2.05 30.30 -5.66
N MET A 317 3.37 30.35 -5.88
CA MET A 317 4.37 29.72 -5.02
C MET A 317 4.28 30.23 -3.58
N ALA A 318 4.21 31.53 -3.39
CA ALA A 318 4.11 32.15 -2.05
C ALA A 318 2.85 31.67 -1.29
N ARG A 319 1.71 31.55 -1.98
CA ARG A 319 0.46 31.04 -1.38
C ARG A 319 0.54 29.56 -1.06
N PHE A 320 1.12 28.76 -1.95
CA PHE A 320 1.35 27.35 -1.75
C PHE A 320 2.21 27.09 -0.51
N LEU A 321 3.36 27.76 -0.39
CA LEU A 321 4.25 27.63 0.77
C LEU A 321 3.60 28.13 2.07
N ALA A 322 2.69 29.12 1.99
CA ALA A 322 1.92 29.54 3.15
C ALA A 322 0.93 28.47 3.61
N ALA A 323 0.25 27.79 2.67
CA ALA A 323 -0.67 26.70 2.96
C ALA A 323 0.06 25.49 3.59
N GLU A 324 1.23 25.13 3.06
CA GLU A 324 2.03 24.05 3.67
C GLU A 324 2.45 24.38 5.10
N ARG A 325 2.92 25.61 5.35
CA ARG A 325 3.30 26.04 6.71
C ARG A 325 2.13 26.03 7.68
N GLU A 326 0.93 26.39 7.24
CA GLU A 326 -0.27 26.38 8.08
C GLU A 326 -0.53 24.98 8.65
N PHE A 327 -0.46 23.94 7.82
CA PHE A 327 -0.65 22.56 8.27
C PHE A 327 0.55 22.01 9.05
N ALA A 328 1.77 22.29 8.63
CA ALA A 328 2.99 21.81 9.31
C ALA A 328 3.12 22.34 10.75
N HIS A 329 2.53 23.50 11.07
CA HIS A 329 2.56 24.09 12.40
C HIS A 329 1.28 23.91 13.22
N ARG A 330 0.27 23.24 12.66
CA ARG A 330 -0.98 22.98 13.36
C ARG A 330 -0.74 21.89 14.40
N LYS A 331 -0.56 22.30 15.65
CA LYS A 331 -0.63 21.38 16.79
C LYS A 331 -2.10 21.28 17.19
N ASP A 332 -2.71 20.13 16.93
CA ASP A 332 -4.04 19.79 17.46
C ASP A 332 -3.99 19.61 18.97
#